data_0d96f5efc548a007c693d99cf9e78303
#
_entry.id   0d96f5efc548a007c693d99cf9e78303
#
_cell.length_a   1.000
_cell.length_b   1.000
_cell.length_c   1.000
_cell.angle_alpha   90.00
_cell.angle_beta   90.00
_cell.angle_gamma   90.00
#
_symmetry.space_group_name_H-M   'P 1'
#
loop_
_entity.id
_entity.type
_entity.pdbx_description
1 polymer ?
#
loop_
_entity_poly.entity_id
_entity_poly.type
_entity_poly.pdbx_seq_one_letter_code
_entity_poly.pdbx_strand_id
1 'polypeptide(L)'
;ENRLLYYSKIALKIGLIDIDLYKRIYKFSQSLEKYLIEPENSSLIHGDLWKDNILVNGEHFVGLIDPGIFYAHTEYELAYLIMNGTFTKTFYNEYNDHIRIEDDFNKYRKDIYMLTPLIQYAIMDGDIYMNEVIKILNRLKV
;
A
#
# COMPACT_ATOMS: atom_id res chain seq x y z
N GLU A 1 3.69 9.47 -5.29
CA GLU A 1 2.87 10.26 -6.21
C GLU A 1 2.81 9.61 -7.60
N ASN A 2 3.92 9.44 -8.28
CA ASN A 2 3.95 8.98 -9.68
C ASN A 2 3.28 7.62 -9.91
N ARG A 3 3.48 6.64 -9.01
CA ARG A 3 2.85 5.32 -9.13
C ARG A 3 1.33 5.40 -8.95
N LEU A 4 0.86 6.17 -7.96
CA LEU A 4 -0.57 6.37 -7.74
C LEU A 4 -1.26 6.96 -8.97
N LEU A 5 -0.69 8.02 -9.54
CA LEU A 5 -1.24 8.67 -10.74
C LEU A 5 -1.15 7.78 -11.98
N TYR A 6 -0.08 7.00 -12.12
CA TYR A 6 0.08 6.08 -13.25
C TYR A 6 -1.06 5.06 -13.30
N TYR A 7 -1.31 4.35 -12.19
CA TYR A 7 -2.38 3.35 -12.14
C TYR A 7 -3.77 3.98 -12.17
N SER A 8 -3.97 5.16 -11.58
CA SER A 8 -5.23 5.89 -11.70
C SER A 8 -5.56 6.29 -13.13
N LYS A 9 -4.55 6.66 -13.94
CA LYS A 9 -4.74 6.92 -15.38
C LYS A 9 -5.13 5.67 -16.16
N ILE A 10 -4.55 4.52 -15.83
CA ILE A 10 -4.94 3.24 -16.44
C ILE A 10 -6.38 2.92 -16.07
N ALA A 11 -6.75 3.02 -14.79
CA ALA A 11 -8.10 2.77 -14.30
C ALA A 11 -9.14 3.66 -15.01
N LEU A 12 -8.82 4.95 -15.22
CA LEU A 12 -9.67 5.87 -15.98
C LEU A 12 -9.78 5.43 -17.46
N LYS A 13 -8.65 5.08 -18.08
CA LYS A 13 -8.62 4.69 -19.52
C LYS A 13 -9.47 3.46 -19.81
N ILE A 14 -9.50 2.49 -18.88
CA ILE A 14 -10.28 1.25 -19.05
C ILE A 14 -11.73 1.40 -18.53
N GLY A 15 -12.14 2.59 -18.06
CA GLY A 15 -13.49 2.86 -17.55
C GLY A 15 -13.79 2.29 -16.17
N LEU A 16 -12.77 1.88 -15.42
CA LEU A 16 -12.91 1.37 -14.04
C LEU A 16 -13.28 2.50 -13.05
N ILE A 17 -12.79 3.71 -13.30
CA ILE A 17 -13.15 4.93 -12.56
C ILE A 17 -13.61 6.01 -13.53
N ASP A 18 -14.44 6.92 -13.04
CA ASP A 18 -14.85 8.10 -13.80
C ASP A 18 -13.84 9.26 -13.67
N ILE A 19 -14.08 10.30 -14.45
CA ILE A 19 -13.20 11.48 -14.46
C ILE A 19 -13.20 12.24 -13.13
N ASP A 20 -14.30 12.19 -12.36
CA ASP A 20 -14.43 12.94 -11.11
C ASP A 20 -13.65 12.23 -10.00
N LEU A 21 -13.70 10.90 -9.93
CA LEU A 21 -12.84 10.13 -9.01
C LEU A 21 -11.36 10.28 -9.37
N TYR A 22 -11.01 10.27 -10.68
CA TYR A 22 -9.64 10.53 -11.11
C TYR A 22 -9.14 11.92 -10.67
N LYS A 23 -9.95 12.97 -10.89
CA LYS A 23 -9.60 14.35 -10.44
C LYS A 23 -9.41 14.43 -8.94
N ARG A 24 -10.23 13.71 -8.18
CA ARG A 24 -10.12 13.62 -6.71
C ARG A 24 -8.80 13.00 -6.30
N ILE A 25 -8.42 11.85 -6.88
CA ILE A 25 -7.12 11.19 -6.63
C ILE A 25 -5.97 12.10 -7.05
N TYR A 26 -6.07 12.75 -8.20
CA TYR A 26 -5.06 13.69 -8.68
C TYR A 26 -4.85 14.86 -7.71
N LYS A 27 -5.93 15.51 -7.28
CA LYS A 27 -5.85 16.61 -6.30
C LYS A 27 -5.21 16.14 -4.99
N PHE A 28 -5.58 14.96 -4.51
CA PHE A 28 -4.99 14.39 -3.30
C PHE A 28 -3.49 14.11 -3.48
N SER A 29 -3.09 13.57 -4.61
CA SER A 29 -1.68 13.26 -4.88
C SER A 29 -0.76 14.48 -4.77
N GLN A 30 -1.28 15.68 -5.07
CA GLN A 30 -0.52 16.94 -4.95
C GLN A 30 -0.32 17.40 -3.49
N SER A 31 -0.92 16.72 -2.53
CA SER A 31 -0.83 17.06 -1.10
C SER A 31 -0.22 15.95 -0.24
N LEU A 32 0.32 14.89 -0.86
CA LEU A 32 0.85 13.72 -0.14
C LEU A 32 1.98 14.06 0.82
N GLU A 33 2.78 15.06 0.54
CA GLU A 33 3.85 15.58 1.39
C GLU A 33 3.38 16.03 2.79
N LYS A 34 2.08 16.35 2.93
CA LYS A 34 1.48 16.73 4.22
C LYS A 34 1.25 15.52 5.15
N TYR A 35 1.27 14.34 4.60
CA TYR A 35 0.90 13.10 5.28
C TYR A 35 2.06 12.11 5.34
N LEU A 36 2.87 12.06 4.28
CA LEU A 36 3.97 11.13 4.16
C LEU A 36 5.23 11.71 4.78
N ILE A 37 6.02 10.84 5.39
CA ILE A 37 7.32 11.17 5.98
C ILE A 37 8.40 10.72 4.99
N GLU A 38 9.35 11.60 4.72
CA GLU A 38 10.58 11.22 4.00
C GLU A 38 11.47 10.44 4.96
N PRO A 39 11.81 9.17 4.68
CA PRO A 39 12.70 8.41 5.53
C PRO A 39 14.14 8.93 5.39
N GLU A 40 14.91 8.92 6.47
CA GLU A 40 16.34 9.25 6.41
C GLU A 40 17.07 8.35 5.41
N ASN A 41 16.71 7.08 5.37
CA ASN A 41 17.22 6.10 4.42
C ASN A 41 16.08 5.28 3.85
N SER A 42 16.02 5.18 2.53
CA SER A 42 15.07 4.28 1.87
C SER A 42 15.51 2.82 2.08
N SER A 43 14.53 1.95 2.26
CA SER A 43 14.75 0.51 2.40
C SER A 43 14.47 -0.21 1.09
N LEU A 44 15.29 -1.22 0.77
CA LEU A 44 14.95 -2.18 -0.27
C LEU A 44 13.82 -3.06 0.25
N ILE A 45 12.66 -2.97 -0.35
CA ILE A 45 11.50 -3.75 0.04
C ILE A 45 11.23 -4.87 -0.97
N HIS A 46 10.51 -5.90 -0.54
CA HIS A 46 10.08 -6.98 -1.42
C HIS A 46 9.07 -6.48 -2.48
N GLY A 47 8.17 -5.59 -2.08
CA GLY A 47 7.25 -4.89 -2.96
C GLY A 47 6.02 -5.67 -3.41
N ASP A 48 5.97 -6.98 -3.14
CA ASP A 48 4.85 -7.89 -3.36
C ASP A 48 4.81 -8.96 -2.26
N LEU A 49 4.98 -8.56 -1.00
CA LEU A 49 5.07 -9.48 0.13
C LEU A 49 3.68 -9.82 0.69
N TRP A 50 3.19 -11.01 0.34
CA TRP A 50 1.96 -11.58 0.87
C TRP A 50 2.16 -13.07 1.16
N LYS A 51 1.16 -13.74 1.75
CA LYS A 51 1.32 -15.09 2.30
C LYS A 51 1.88 -16.13 1.31
N ASP A 52 1.50 -16.04 0.02
CA ASP A 52 1.91 -17.03 -0.98
C ASP A 52 3.33 -16.78 -1.51
N ASN A 53 3.90 -15.60 -1.25
CA ASN A 53 5.30 -15.30 -1.53
C ASN A 53 6.24 -15.57 -0.33
N ILE A 54 5.72 -16.22 0.72
CA ILE A 54 6.47 -16.60 1.91
C ILE A 54 6.56 -18.13 1.96
N LEU A 55 7.75 -18.67 1.77
CA LEU A 55 7.98 -20.12 1.84
C LEU A 55 8.25 -20.54 3.29
N VAL A 56 7.51 -21.56 3.72
CA VAL A 56 7.68 -22.18 5.03
C VAL A 56 7.78 -23.71 4.89
N ASN A 57 8.53 -24.34 5.80
CA ASN A 57 8.57 -25.79 5.96
C ASN A 57 8.18 -26.13 7.40
N GLY A 58 6.94 -26.57 7.59
CA GLY A 58 6.33 -26.63 8.92
C GLY A 58 6.26 -25.25 9.56
N GLU A 59 6.91 -25.06 10.71
CA GLU A 59 6.99 -23.78 11.43
C GLU A 59 8.24 -22.95 11.08
N HIS A 60 9.07 -23.42 10.14
CA HIS A 60 10.32 -22.76 9.80
C HIS A 60 10.17 -21.90 8.54
N PHE A 61 10.58 -20.64 8.65
CA PHE A 61 10.75 -19.77 7.49
C PHE A 61 11.89 -20.30 6.60
N VAL A 62 11.62 -20.38 5.29
CA VAL A 62 12.57 -20.87 4.29
C VAL A 62 13.09 -19.73 3.41
N GLY A 63 12.21 -18.84 2.98
CA GLY A 63 12.58 -17.74 2.10
C GLY A 63 11.39 -16.97 1.54
N LEU A 64 11.70 -15.95 0.76
CA LEU A 64 10.76 -15.15 0.01
C LEU A 64 10.97 -15.39 -1.48
N ILE A 65 9.87 -15.36 -2.26
CA ILE A 65 9.87 -15.57 -3.72
C ILE A 65 9.08 -14.47 -4.42
N ASP A 66 9.25 -14.36 -5.72
CA ASP A 66 8.53 -13.44 -6.61
C ASP A 66 8.54 -11.97 -6.18
N PRO A 67 9.71 -11.39 -5.89
CA PRO A 67 9.79 -10.02 -5.40
C PRO A 67 9.57 -9.00 -6.53
N GLY A 68 8.77 -7.96 -6.23
CA GLY A 68 8.64 -6.75 -7.03
C GLY A 68 9.56 -5.63 -6.52
N ILE A 69 10.86 -5.88 -6.41
CA ILE A 69 11.84 -5.08 -5.67
C ILE A 69 11.88 -3.61 -6.07
N PHE A 70 11.81 -2.72 -5.07
CA PHE A 70 12.13 -1.30 -5.21
C PHE A 70 12.51 -0.67 -3.87
N TYR A 71 13.10 0.53 -3.92
CA TYR A 71 13.40 1.31 -2.72
C TYR A 71 12.19 2.15 -2.30
N ALA A 72 11.80 2.05 -1.03
CA ALA A 72 10.69 2.81 -0.45
C ALA A 72 10.87 3.01 1.07
N HIS A 73 9.93 3.76 1.66
CA HIS A 73 9.73 3.74 3.10
C HIS A 73 9.24 2.33 3.53
N THR A 74 9.77 1.79 4.62
CA THR A 74 9.39 0.46 5.15
C THR A 74 7.88 0.33 5.42
N GLU A 75 7.24 1.42 5.81
CA GLU A 75 5.79 1.46 6.05
C GLU A 75 4.95 1.13 4.81
N TYR A 76 5.49 1.31 3.60
CA TYR A 76 4.79 0.88 2.37
C TYR A 76 4.56 -0.64 2.39
N GLU A 77 5.60 -1.41 2.72
CA GLU A 77 5.47 -2.87 2.80
C GLU A 77 4.61 -3.31 3.98
N LEU A 78 4.72 -2.64 5.13
CA LEU A 78 3.82 -2.89 6.26
C LEU A 78 2.34 -2.67 5.90
N ALA A 79 2.04 -1.59 5.18
CA ALA A 79 0.69 -1.32 4.70
C ALA A 79 0.20 -2.42 3.74
N TYR A 80 1.07 -2.89 2.85
CA TYR A 80 0.79 -3.99 1.94
C TYR A 80 0.51 -5.32 2.66
N LEU A 81 1.33 -5.65 3.66
CA LEU A 81 1.14 -6.83 4.53
C LEU A 81 -0.19 -6.78 5.29
N ILE A 82 -0.56 -5.61 5.82
CA ILE A 82 -1.83 -5.39 6.52
C ILE A 82 -3.00 -5.54 5.55
N MET A 83 -2.91 -4.94 4.37
CA MET A 83 -3.94 -5.01 3.33
C MET A 83 -4.26 -6.46 2.94
N ASN A 84 -3.24 -7.31 2.83
CA ASN A 84 -3.37 -8.71 2.47
C ASN A 84 -3.65 -9.64 3.68
N GLY A 85 -3.68 -9.13 4.90
CA GLY A 85 -3.87 -9.93 6.11
C GLY A 85 -2.79 -11.00 6.31
N THR A 86 -1.56 -10.72 5.87
CA THR A 86 -0.46 -11.68 5.82
C THR A 86 -0.05 -12.15 7.22
N PHE A 87 0.00 -11.24 8.19
CA PHE A 87 0.42 -11.52 9.55
C PHE A 87 -0.60 -11.07 10.60
N THR A 88 -0.47 -11.62 11.80
CA THR A 88 -1.27 -11.24 12.96
C THR A 88 -0.71 -9.99 13.65
N LYS A 89 -1.48 -9.43 14.58
CA LYS A 89 -1.05 -8.28 15.40
C LYS A 89 0.28 -8.53 16.14
N THR A 90 0.56 -9.76 16.51
CA THR A 90 1.82 -10.14 17.19
C THR A 90 3.03 -9.78 16.34
N PHE A 91 2.99 -10.08 15.03
CA PHE A 91 4.07 -9.73 14.12
C PHE A 91 4.35 -8.22 14.11
N TYR A 92 3.32 -7.39 14.03
CA TYR A 92 3.49 -5.93 13.98
C TYR A 92 3.99 -5.34 15.29
N ASN A 93 3.65 -5.96 16.44
CA ASN A 93 4.21 -5.57 17.73
C ASN A 93 5.72 -5.89 17.79
N GLU A 94 6.10 -7.13 17.46
CA GLU A 94 7.51 -7.54 17.37
C GLU A 94 8.31 -6.70 16.38
N TYR A 95 7.73 -6.42 15.20
CA TYR A 95 8.35 -5.55 14.22
C TYR A 95 8.65 -4.17 14.81
N ASN A 96 7.68 -3.58 15.52
CA ASN A 96 7.81 -2.25 16.14
C ASN A 96 8.86 -2.20 17.26
N ASP A 97 9.14 -3.32 17.91
CA ASP A 97 10.19 -3.43 18.94
C ASP A 97 11.60 -3.38 18.33
N HIS A 98 11.73 -3.75 17.05
CA HIS A 98 13.00 -3.73 16.31
C HIS A 98 13.15 -2.50 15.40
N ILE A 99 12.07 -2.14 14.71
CA ILE A 99 12.04 -1.00 13.78
C ILE A 99 10.78 -0.20 14.11
N ARG A 100 10.98 0.97 14.68
CA ARG A 100 9.88 1.84 15.10
C ARG A 100 8.94 2.14 13.93
N ILE A 101 7.67 1.86 14.13
CA ILE A 101 6.60 2.34 13.26
C ILE A 101 6.24 3.76 13.73
N GLU A 102 6.43 4.74 12.87
CA GLU A 102 6.24 6.15 13.22
C GLU A 102 4.80 6.48 13.60
N ASP A 103 4.65 7.46 14.48
CA ASP A 103 3.36 7.97 14.90
C ASP A 103 2.51 8.37 13.68
N ASP A 104 1.19 8.26 13.80
CA ASP A 104 0.23 8.51 12.71
C ASP A 104 0.27 7.53 11.52
N PHE A 105 1.11 6.47 11.51
CA PHE A 105 1.06 5.42 10.50
C PHE A 105 -0.37 4.86 10.37
N ASN A 106 -0.96 4.41 11.46
CA ASN A 106 -2.31 3.84 11.48
C ASN A 106 -3.41 4.87 11.18
N LYS A 107 -3.13 6.16 11.40
CA LYS A 107 -4.11 7.23 11.21
C LYS A 107 -4.24 7.68 9.76
N TYR A 108 -3.13 7.72 9.02
CA TYR A 108 -3.08 8.26 7.66
C TYR A 108 -2.26 7.41 6.71
N ARG A 109 -0.97 7.15 7.02
CA ARG A 109 0.01 6.66 6.05
C ARG A 109 -0.29 5.24 5.58
N LYS A 110 -0.72 4.37 6.46
CA LYS A 110 -1.16 3.02 6.08
C LYS A 110 -2.19 3.07 4.95
N ASP A 111 -3.23 3.86 5.12
CA ASP A 111 -4.31 4.00 4.15
C ASP A 111 -3.81 4.61 2.82
N ILE A 112 -2.94 5.61 2.90
CA ILE A 112 -2.35 6.25 1.73
C ILE A 112 -1.48 5.26 0.94
N TYR A 113 -0.65 4.47 1.62
CA TYR A 113 0.19 3.45 0.99
C TYR A 113 -0.63 2.33 0.35
N MET A 114 -1.80 2.01 0.88
CA MET A 114 -2.71 1.00 0.31
C MET A 114 -3.38 1.44 -1.00
N LEU A 115 -3.49 2.74 -1.29
CA LEU A 115 -4.22 3.23 -2.48
C LEU A 115 -3.64 2.68 -3.78
N THR A 116 -2.33 2.69 -3.94
CA THR A 116 -1.69 2.21 -5.19
C THR A 116 -1.93 0.71 -5.42
N PRO A 117 -1.61 -0.20 -4.49
CA PRO A 117 -1.87 -1.62 -4.70
C PRO A 117 -3.36 -1.96 -4.82
N LEU A 118 -4.26 -1.25 -4.13
CA LEU A 118 -5.71 -1.46 -4.30
C LEU A 118 -6.16 -1.12 -5.72
N ILE A 119 -5.67 -0.02 -6.31
CA ILE A 119 -5.99 0.33 -7.70
C ILE A 119 -5.38 -0.70 -8.67
N GLN A 120 -4.17 -1.21 -8.39
CA GLN A 120 -3.55 -2.28 -9.19
C GLN A 120 -4.42 -3.55 -9.16
N TYR A 121 -4.85 -3.99 -7.98
CA TYR A 121 -5.75 -5.15 -7.86
C TYR A 121 -7.09 -4.90 -8.57
N ALA A 122 -7.66 -3.69 -8.45
CA ALA A 122 -8.90 -3.37 -9.15
C ALA A 122 -8.75 -3.44 -10.68
N ILE A 123 -7.60 -3.08 -11.23
CA ILE A 123 -7.30 -3.20 -12.66
C ILE A 123 -7.21 -4.67 -13.10
N MET A 124 -6.68 -5.56 -12.23
CA MET A 124 -6.46 -6.97 -12.52
C MET A 124 -7.70 -7.83 -12.27
N ASP A 125 -8.35 -7.62 -11.12
CA ASP A 125 -9.36 -8.53 -10.56
C ASP A 125 -10.76 -7.91 -10.47
N GLY A 126 -10.92 -6.65 -10.91
CA GLY A 126 -12.21 -5.97 -10.98
C GLY A 126 -12.47 -4.98 -9.83
N ASP A 127 -13.65 -4.38 -9.87
CA ASP A 127 -14.03 -3.17 -9.13
C ASP A 127 -14.18 -3.32 -7.61
N ILE A 128 -14.17 -4.54 -7.10
CA ILE A 128 -14.34 -4.80 -5.66
C ILE A 128 -13.34 -4.00 -4.79
N TYR A 129 -12.12 -3.85 -5.29
CA TYR A 129 -11.06 -3.10 -4.60
C TYR A 129 -11.25 -1.59 -4.69
N MET A 130 -11.97 -1.07 -5.72
CA MET A 130 -12.26 0.35 -5.85
C MET A 130 -13.18 0.87 -4.74
N ASN A 131 -14.05 0.03 -4.21
CA ASN A 131 -14.87 0.39 -3.06
C ASN A 131 -14.00 0.74 -1.84
N GLU A 132 -12.89 0.02 -1.64
CA GLU A 132 -11.98 0.34 -0.54
C GLU A 132 -11.17 1.61 -0.81
N VAL A 133 -10.74 1.84 -2.05
CA VAL A 133 -10.11 3.11 -2.46
C VAL A 133 -11.03 4.29 -2.14
N ILE A 134 -12.31 4.22 -2.50
CA ILE A 134 -13.29 5.28 -2.21
C ILE A 134 -13.47 5.49 -0.70
N LYS A 135 -13.56 4.40 0.08
CA LYS A 135 -13.64 4.49 1.55
C LYS A 135 -12.41 5.16 2.16
N ILE A 136 -11.23 4.83 1.69
CA ILE A 136 -9.97 5.46 2.14
C ILE A 136 -10.01 6.96 1.83
N LEU A 137 -10.34 7.36 0.61
CA LEU A 137 -10.42 8.77 0.23
C LEU A 137 -11.46 9.52 1.07
N ASN A 138 -12.61 8.89 1.38
CA ASN A 138 -13.63 9.48 2.25
C ASN A 138 -13.13 9.65 3.69
N ARG A 139 -12.42 8.65 4.24
CA ARG A 139 -11.83 8.68 5.58
C ARG A 139 -10.75 9.77 5.71
N LEU A 140 -9.97 9.94 4.66
CA LEU A 140 -8.96 11.00 4.58
C LEU A 140 -9.57 12.39 4.30
N LYS A 141 -10.87 12.46 4.01
CA LYS A 141 -11.60 13.69 3.67
C LYS A 141 -11.04 14.43 2.45
N VAL A 142 -10.64 13.68 1.48
CA VAL A 142 -10.06 14.17 0.23
C VAL A 142 -10.85 13.71 -0.98
#